data_2f323fcd257c4a17e705a04d7ec12f63
#
_entry.id   2f323fcd257c4a17e705a04d7ec12f63
#
_cell.length_a   1.000
_cell.length_b   1.000
_cell.length_c   1.000
_cell.angle_alpha   90.00
_cell.angle_beta   90.00
_cell.angle_gamma   90.00
#
_symmetry.space_group_name_H-M   'P 1'
#
loop_
_entity.id
_entity.type
_entity.pdbx_description
1 polymer ?
#
loop_
_entity_poly.entity_id
_entity_poly.type
_entity_poly.pdbx_seq_one_letter_code
_entity_poly.pdbx_strand_id
1 'polypeptide(L)'
;MPAGHPVGLLSGPNIASEIADGMAAASVVAMQAESVATALQPLFASKVFRVYRNTDVLGCELGGVLKNIIAIAAGMAEGLGVGDNTRAMVLARGLAEMTRLGEAMGADPRTFAGLTGIGDLIATCMSPASRNRRVGESLARGLTLDETLAELGQVAEGVKTAPTVMELAREYDVVMPIAAEVEAVVAERRSPAEAYRGLRRVAAGHEQDIV
;
A
#
# COMPACT_ATOMS: atom_id res chain seq x y z
N MET A 1 -21.22 7.75 -15.64
CA MET A 1 -22.27 6.88 -15.05
C MET A 1 -23.52 7.71 -14.85
N PRO A 2 -24.74 7.12 -14.83
CA PRO A 2 -25.95 7.86 -14.47
C PRO A 2 -25.79 8.48 -13.09
N ALA A 3 -26.30 9.71 -12.92
CA ALA A 3 -26.27 10.38 -11.62
C ALA A 3 -27.02 9.51 -10.58
N GLY A 4 -26.39 9.26 -9.42
CA GLY A 4 -26.97 8.46 -8.34
C GLY A 4 -26.71 6.96 -8.42
N HIS A 5 -25.92 6.46 -9.39
CA HIS A 5 -25.54 5.03 -9.37
C HIS A 5 -24.52 4.79 -8.22
N PRO A 6 -24.78 3.79 -7.33
CA PRO A 6 -23.86 3.51 -6.24
C PRO A 6 -22.51 2.99 -6.79
N VAL A 7 -21.43 3.55 -6.27
CA VAL A 7 -20.05 3.18 -6.61
C VAL A 7 -19.36 2.70 -5.34
N GLY A 8 -18.55 1.67 -5.48
CA GLY A 8 -17.74 1.12 -4.40
C GLY A 8 -16.58 0.30 -4.94
N LEU A 9 -15.87 -0.40 -4.07
CA LEU A 9 -14.72 -1.21 -4.45
C LEU A 9 -14.68 -2.54 -3.69
N LEU A 10 -13.93 -3.49 -4.25
CA LEU A 10 -13.52 -4.72 -3.61
C LEU A 10 -12.00 -4.65 -3.39
N SER A 11 -11.56 -4.64 -2.13
CA SER A 11 -10.15 -4.47 -1.75
C SER A 11 -9.76 -5.39 -0.61
N GLY A 12 -8.46 -5.62 -0.42
CA GLY A 12 -7.92 -6.47 0.64
C GLY A 12 -6.87 -7.47 0.14
N PRO A 13 -6.36 -8.38 0.99
CA PRO A 13 -5.36 -9.38 0.63
C PRO A 13 -5.97 -10.47 -0.27
N ASN A 14 -5.95 -10.22 -1.58
CA ASN A 14 -6.63 -11.04 -2.59
C ASN A 14 -5.75 -11.32 -3.80
N ILE A 15 -4.61 -11.94 -3.60
CA ILE A 15 -3.71 -12.34 -4.68
C ILE A 15 -4.44 -13.35 -5.59
N ALA A 16 -4.70 -12.92 -6.84
CA ALA A 16 -5.59 -13.64 -7.74
C ALA A 16 -5.13 -15.07 -8.07
N SER A 17 -3.82 -15.31 -8.21
CA SER A 17 -3.27 -16.64 -8.44
C SER A 17 -3.55 -17.59 -7.28
N GLU A 18 -3.39 -17.14 -6.04
CA GLU A 18 -3.65 -17.94 -4.84
C GLU A 18 -5.13 -18.33 -4.74
N ILE A 19 -6.03 -17.39 -5.04
CA ILE A 19 -7.47 -17.68 -5.06
C ILE A 19 -7.83 -18.67 -6.16
N ALA A 20 -7.23 -18.53 -7.35
CA ALA A 20 -7.43 -19.46 -8.46
C ALA A 20 -6.94 -20.89 -8.12
N ASP A 21 -5.87 -20.99 -7.34
CA ASP A 21 -5.33 -22.26 -6.83
C ASP A 21 -6.11 -22.81 -5.62
N GLY A 22 -7.22 -22.15 -5.24
CA GLY A 22 -8.10 -22.61 -4.15
C GLY A 22 -7.60 -22.26 -2.74
N MET A 23 -6.60 -21.40 -2.59
CA MET A 23 -6.12 -20.94 -1.28
C MET A 23 -7.11 -19.96 -0.66
N ALA A 24 -7.18 -19.97 0.68
CA ALA A 24 -8.09 -19.08 1.41
C ALA A 24 -7.64 -17.63 1.32
N ALA A 25 -8.59 -16.75 1.02
CA ALA A 25 -8.36 -15.32 1.00
C ALA A 25 -9.56 -14.56 1.58
N ALA A 26 -9.37 -13.28 1.88
CA ALA A 26 -10.42 -12.40 2.37
C ALA A 26 -10.33 -11.02 1.72
N SER A 27 -11.48 -10.43 1.44
CA SER A 27 -11.61 -9.06 0.92
C SER A 27 -12.70 -8.30 1.63
N VAL A 28 -12.79 -7.02 1.33
CA VAL A 28 -13.82 -6.11 1.80
C VAL A 28 -14.56 -5.54 0.59
N VAL A 29 -15.88 -5.66 0.56
CA VAL A 29 -16.72 -4.86 -0.32
C VAL A 29 -17.05 -3.56 0.40
N ALA A 30 -16.55 -2.45 -0.13
CA ALA A 30 -16.74 -1.11 0.44
C ALA A 30 -17.78 -0.34 -0.37
N MET A 31 -18.85 0.09 0.30
CA MET A 31 -19.96 0.86 -0.26
C MET A 31 -20.47 1.86 0.77
N GLN A 32 -20.77 3.09 0.38
CA GLN A 32 -21.35 4.09 1.30
C GLN A 32 -22.66 3.61 1.91
N ALA A 33 -23.51 2.94 1.11
CA ALA A 33 -24.77 2.37 1.60
C ALA A 33 -24.55 0.93 2.09
N GLU A 34 -24.67 0.70 3.40
CA GLU A 34 -24.53 -0.61 4.04
C GLU A 34 -25.48 -1.67 3.42
N SER A 35 -26.69 -1.27 3.02
CA SER A 35 -27.65 -2.17 2.37
C SER A 35 -27.14 -2.68 1.03
N VAL A 36 -26.43 -1.85 0.26
CA VAL A 36 -25.83 -2.25 -1.02
C VAL A 36 -24.64 -3.18 -0.77
N ALA A 37 -23.76 -2.86 0.19
CA ALA A 37 -22.67 -3.75 0.60
C ALA A 37 -23.19 -5.13 1.02
N THR A 38 -24.29 -5.16 1.79
CA THR A 38 -24.93 -6.40 2.25
C THR A 38 -25.48 -7.24 1.08
N ALA A 39 -26.06 -6.59 0.08
CA ALA A 39 -26.57 -7.29 -1.11
C ALA A 39 -25.45 -7.83 -2.01
N LEU A 40 -24.32 -7.11 -2.08
CA LEU A 40 -23.16 -7.51 -2.91
C LEU A 40 -22.29 -8.58 -2.25
N GLN A 41 -22.17 -8.59 -0.93
CA GLN A 41 -21.31 -9.51 -0.18
C GLN A 41 -21.44 -10.97 -0.60
N PRO A 42 -22.65 -11.57 -0.68
CA PRO A 42 -22.80 -12.98 -1.05
C PRO A 42 -22.44 -13.27 -2.50
N LEU A 43 -22.46 -12.27 -3.39
CA LEU A 43 -22.14 -12.45 -4.81
C LEU A 43 -20.64 -12.69 -5.03
N PHE A 44 -19.79 -12.17 -4.15
CA PHE A 44 -18.33 -12.34 -4.22
C PHE A 44 -17.82 -13.47 -3.31
N ALA A 45 -18.59 -13.87 -2.30
CA ALA A 45 -18.18 -14.87 -1.34
C ALA A 45 -18.14 -16.29 -1.93
N SER A 46 -17.16 -17.10 -1.53
CA SER A 46 -17.08 -18.52 -1.85
C SER A 46 -16.56 -19.32 -0.65
N LYS A 47 -16.37 -20.65 -0.82
CA LYS A 47 -15.81 -21.52 0.24
C LYS A 47 -14.41 -21.09 0.67
N VAL A 48 -13.61 -20.54 -0.23
CA VAL A 48 -12.22 -20.14 0.02
C VAL A 48 -12.05 -18.62 0.07
N PHE A 49 -13.04 -17.85 -0.38
CA PHE A 49 -12.98 -16.41 -0.45
C PHE A 49 -14.01 -15.77 0.47
N ARG A 50 -13.54 -15.21 1.59
CA ARG A 50 -14.40 -14.50 2.55
C ARG A 50 -14.51 -13.04 2.17
N VAL A 51 -15.71 -12.49 2.23
CA VAL A 51 -15.97 -11.08 1.94
C VAL A 51 -16.59 -10.42 3.16
N TYR A 52 -15.94 -9.37 3.61
CA TYR A 52 -16.42 -8.47 4.67
C TYR A 52 -17.02 -7.21 4.06
N ARG A 53 -17.65 -6.37 4.86
CA ARG A 53 -18.24 -5.10 4.43
C ARG A 53 -17.57 -3.94 5.14
N ASN A 54 -17.51 -2.80 4.47
CA ASN A 54 -17.12 -1.54 5.06
C ASN A 54 -17.91 -0.38 4.42
N THR A 55 -18.23 0.64 5.18
CA THR A 55 -18.87 1.86 4.67
C THR A 55 -17.89 3.00 4.43
N ASP A 56 -16.67 2.88 4.93
CA ASP A 56 -15.56 3.80 4.66
C ASP A 56 -14.92 3.46 3.31
N VAL A 57 -15.57 3.91 2.24
CA VAL A 57 -15.08 3.71 0.86
C VAL A 57 -13.73 4.39 0.66
N LEU A 58 -13.58 5.61 1.19
CA LEU A 58 -12.34 6.40 1.05
C LEU A 58 -11.16 5.70 1.72
N GLY A 59 -11.30 5.22 2.96
CA GLY A 59 -10.23 4.51 3.66
C GLY A 59 -9.84 3.21 2.96
N CYS A 60 -10.82 2.45 2.44
CA CYS A 60 -10.55 1.25 1.67
C CYS A 60 -9.81 1.54 0.35
N GLU A 61 -10.15 2.63 -0.32
CA GLU A 61 -9.50 3.07 -1.57
C GLU A 61 -8.07 3.52 -1.30
N LEU A 62 -7.87 4.39 -0.31
CA LEU A 62 -6.55 4.88 0.09
C LEU A 62 -5.64 3.73 0.55
N GLY A 63 -6.15 2.78 1.35
CA GLY A 63 -5.38 1.60 1.74
C GLY A 63 -4.85 0.83 0.55
N GLY A 64 -5.69 0.57 -0.45
CA GLY A 64 -5.32 -0.13 -1.70
C GLY A 64 -4.30 0.62 -2.57
N VAL A 65 -4.30 1.95 -2.53
CA VAL A 65 -3.37 2.80 -3.29
C VAL A 65 -2.03 2.96 -2.55
N LEU A 66 -2.08 3.39 -1.28
CA LEU A 66 -0.90 3.76 -0.50
C LEU A 66 0.03 2.58 -0.21
N LYS A 67 -0.53 1.38 0.02
CA LYS A 67 0.26 0.14 0.25
C LYS A 67 1.30 -0.11 -0.83
N ASN A 68 1.03 0.28 -2.07
CA ASN A 68 1.91 0.02 -3.21
C ASN A 68 3.24 0.77 -3.10
N ILE A 69 3.21 1.97 -2.53
CA ILE A 69 4.42 2.77 -2.27
C ILE A 69 5.25 2.09 -1.16
N ILE A 70 4.58 1.66 -0.08
CA ILE A 70 5.26 0.97 1.01
C ILE A 70 5.83 -0.38 0.56
N ALA A 71 5.17 -1.06 -0.39
CA ALA A 71 5.69 -2.28 -0.98
C ALA A 71 6.99 -2.04 -1.78
N ILE A 72 7.15 -0.91 -2.46
CA ILE A 72 8.43 -0.52 -3.07
C ILE A 72 9.49 -0.34 -1.99
N ALA A 73 9.18 0.38 -0.88
CA ALA A 73 10.11 0.55 0.24
C ALA A 73 10.53 -0.80 0.86
N ALA A 74 9.58 -1.71 1.05
CA ALA A 74 9.85 -3.07 1.54
C ALA A 74 10.77 -3.85 0.59
N GLY A 75 10.53 -3.72 -0.72
CA GLY A 75 11.40 -4.31 -1.75
C GLY A 75 12.80 -3.72 -1.75
N MET A 76 12.95 -2.41 -1.60
CA MET A 76 14.27 -1.77 -1.45
C MET A 76 14.99 -2.30 -0.20
N ALA A 77 14.30 -2.44 0.92
CA ALA A 77 14.85 -3.01 2.14
C ALA A 77 15.34 -4.45 1.94
N GLU A 78 14.55 -5.28 1.25
CA GLU A 78 14.92 -6.65 0.87
C GLU A 78 16.17 -6.69 -0.02
N GLY A 79 16.18 -5.91 -1.10
CA GLY A 79 17.29 -5.87 -2.05
C GLY A 79 18.59 -5.31 -1.46
N LEU A 80 18.52 -4.45 -0.44
CA LEU A 80 19.67 -3.98 0.34
C LEU A 80 20.15 -4.99 1.39
N GLY A 81 19.44 -6.11 1.58
CA GLY A 81 19.81 -7.14 2.55
C GLY A 81 19.66 -6.71 4.01
N VAL A 82 18.77 -5.78 4.32
CA VAL A 82 18.51 -5.38 5.72
C VAL A 82 17.75 -6.48 6.48
N GLY A 83 17.97 -6.55 7.79
CA GLY A 83 17.37 -7.57 8.64
C GLY A 83 15.86 -7.41 8.86
N ASP A 84 15.23 -8.45 9.44
CA ASP A 84 13.78 -8.52 9.68
C ASP A 84 13.25 -7.38 10.54
N ASN A 85 14.01 -6.93 11.53
CA ASN A 85 13.62 -5.78 12.36
C ASN A 85 13.42 -4.51 11.53
N THR A 86 14.29 -4.26 10.55
CA THR A 86 14.16 -3.10 9.66
C THR A 86 12.94 -3.26 8.74
N ARG A 87 12.71 -4.46 8.21
CA ARG A 87 11.52 -4.74 7.39
C ARG A 87 10.23 -4.52 8.18
N ALA A 88 10.18 -5.05 9.41
CA ALA A 88 9.03 -4.82 10.30
C ALA A 88 8.81 -3.33 10.60
N MET A 89 9.90 -2.58 10.83
CA MET A 89 9.83 -1.14 11.04
C MET A 89 9.27 -0.41 9.80
N VAL A 90 9.71 -0.76 8.59
CA VAL A 90 9.19 -0.16 7.34
C VAL A 90 7.69 -0.40 7.21
N LEU A 91 7.20 -1.61 7.51
CA LEU A 91 5.77 -1.91 7.43
C LEU A 91 4.98 -1.13 8.50
N ALA A 92 5.43 -1.13 9.75
CA ALA A 92 4.76 -0.46 10.85
C ALA A 92 4.69 1.07 10.64
N ARG A 93 5.81 1.68 10.25
CA ARG A 93 5.86 3.12 9.99
C ARG A 93 5.13 3.48 8.71
N GLY A 94 5.21 2.64 7.67
CA GLY A 94 4.44 2.80 6.44
C GLY A 94 2.93 2.77 6.68
N LEU A 95 2.45 1.84 7.51
CA LEU A 95 1.04 1.80 7.92
C LEU A 95 0.64 3.09 8.65
N ALA A 96 1.50 3.59 9.53
CA ALA A 96 1.25 4.83 10.23
C ALA A 96 1.17 6.04 9.28
N GLU A 97 2.01 6.12 8.25
CA GLU A 97 1.92 7.14 7.20
C GLU A 97 0.60 7.04 6.42
N MET A 98 0.22 5.82 6.03
CA MET A 98 -1.05 5.56 5.33
C MET A 98 -2.25 6.00 6.18
N THR A 99 -2.25 5.67 7.46
CA THR A 99 -3.32 6.01 8.40
C THR A 99 -3.46 7.52 8.57
N ARG A 100 -2.33 8.24 8.73
CA ARG A 100 -2.33 9.69 8.88
C ARG A 100 -2.92 10.41 7.68
N LEU A 101 -2.44 10.06 6.48
CA LEU A 101 -2.96 10.68 5.27
C LEU A 101 -4.45 10.36 5.11
N GLY A 102 -4.84 9.11 5.37
CA GLY A 102 -6.23 8.71 5.32
C GLY A 102 -7.11 9.50 6.29
N GLU A 103 -6.68 9.64 7.54
CA GLU A 103 -7.40 10.40 8.56
C GLU A 103 -7.50 11.89 8.20
N ALA A 104 -6.41 12.49 7.72
CA ALA A 104 -6.40 13.89 7.27
C ALA A 104 -7.37 14.12 6.09
N MET A 105 -7.55 13.12 5.23
CA MET A 105 -8.51 13.15 4.11
C MET A 105 -9.94 12.79 4.53
N GLY A 106 -10.19 12.40 5.79
CA GLY A 106 -11.51 12.10 6.33
C GLY A 106 -11.91 10.61 6.33
N ALA A 107 -10.96 9.70 6.13
CA ALA A 107 -11.17 8.26 6.29
C ALA A 107 -11.19 7.85 7.78
N ASP A 108 -11.80 6.71 8.07
CA ASP A 108 -11.76 6.12 9.42
C ASP A 108 -10.40 5.42 9.66
N PRO A 109 -9.58 5.85 10.64
CA PRO A 109 -8.30 5.23 10.93
C PRO A 109 -8.39 3.74 11.25
N ARG A 110 -9.55 3.25 11.76
CA ARG A 110 -9.79 1.83 12.02
C ARG A 110 -9.79 0.98 10.74
N THR A 111 -10.11 1.56 9.59
CA THR A 111 -10.05 0.89 8.29
C THR A 111 -8.64 0.41 7.96
N PHE A 112 -7.62 1.20 8.34
CA PHE A 112 -6.21 0.86 8.11
C PHE A 112 -5.71 -0.27 9.03
N ALA A 113 -6.33 -0.50 10.17
CA ALA A 113 -6.07 -1.67 11.03
C ALA A 113 -6.75 -2.95 10.53
N GLY A 114 -7.57 -2.87 9.47
CA GLY A 114 -8.33 -3.97 8.88
C GLY A 114 -7.66 -4.62 7.67
N LEU A 115 -8.47 -5.41 6.93
CA LEU A 115 -8.01 -6.15 5.75
C LEU A 115 -7.51 -5.26 4.62
N THR A 116 -8.16 -4.11 4.39
CA THR A 116 -7.78 -3.16 3.33
C THR A 116 -6.59 -2.27 3.70
N GLY A 117 -6.22 -2.22 4.97
CA GLY A 117 -5.02 -1.56 5.48
C GLY A 117 -3.89 -2.56 5.73
N ILE A 118 -3.67 -2.93 7.00
CA ILE A 118 -2.54 -3.79 7.42
C ILE A 118 -2.57 -5.16 6.73
N GLY A 119 -3.76 -5.74 6.48
CA GLY A 119 -3.86 -7.05 5.85
C GLY A 119 -3.31 -7.05 4.43
N ASP A 120 -3.75 -6.11 3.60
CA ASP A 120 -3.31 -5.97 2.21
C ASP A 120 -1.87 -5.42 2.10
N LEU A 121 -1.47 -4.56 3.03
CA LEU A 121 -0.09 -4.09 3.15
C LEU A 121 0.88 -5.26 3.36
N ILE A 122 0.63 -6.11 4.37
CA ILE A 122 1.47 -7.27 4.66
C ILE A 122 1.52 -8.21 3.45
N ALA A 123 0.37 -8.59 2.90
CA ALA A 123 0.31 -9.48 1.74
C ALA A 123 1.10 -8.92 0.55
N THR A 124 0.97 -7.61 0.27
CA THR A 124 1.66 -6.95 -0.84
C THR A 124 3.17 -6.83 -0.61
N CYS A 125 3.61 -6.53 0.62
CA CYS A 125 5.02 -6.38 0.95
C CYS A 125 5.76 -7.71 1.08
N MET A 126 5.09 -8.79 1.49
CA MET A 126 5.72 -10.10 1.69
C MET A 126 5.68 -10.98 0.44
N SER A 127 4.69 -10.83 -0.43
CA SER A 127 4.53 -11.69 -1.60
C SER A 127 5.64 -11.46 -2.64
N PRO A 128 6.35 -12.52 -3.08
CA PRO A 128 7.30 -12.42 -4.20
C PRO A 128 6.61 -12.11 -5.53
N ALA A 129 5.29 -12.32 -5.62
CA ALA A 129 4.48 -11.97 -6.78
C ALA A 129 4.15 -10.47 -6.85
N SER A 130 4.41 -9.70 -5.79
CA SER A 130 4.15 -8.26 -5.75
C SER A 130 5.06 -7.50 -6.72
N ARG A 131 4.45 -6.88 -7.72
CA ARG A 131 5.17 -6.06 -8.72
C ARG A 131 5.87 -4.88 -8.06
N ASN A 132 5.22 -4.19 -7.13
CA ASN A 132 5.80 -3.05 -6.43
C ASN A 132 6.99 -3.46 -5.55
N ARG A 133 6.90 -4.58 -4.82
CA ARG A 133 8.04 -5.13 -4.08
C ARG A 133 9.20 -5.44 -5.03
N ARG A 134 8.95 -6.11 -6.16
CA ARG A 134 9.98 -6.43 -7.17
C ARG A 134 10.64 -5.19 -7.76
N VAL A 135 9.89 -4.09 -7.98
CA VAL A 135 10.49 -2.79 -8.34
C VAL A 135 11.53 -2.38 -7.31
N GLY A 136 11.16 -2.35 -6.03
CA GLY A 136 12.10 -1.98 -4.97
C GLY A 136 13.35 -2.85 -4.93
N GLU A 137 13.19 -4.17 -5.06
CA GLU A 137 14.30 -5.13 -5.09
C GLU A 137 15.25 -4.88 -6.28
N SER A 138 14.71 -4.62 -7.47
CA SER A 138 15.52 -4.38 -8.67
C SER A 138 16.28 -3.05 -8.59
N LEU A 139 15.62 -1.97 -8.13
CA LEU A 139 16.28 -0.69 -7.90
C LEU A 139 17.39 -0.79 -6.85
N ALA A 140 17.20 -1.59 -5.79
CA ALA A 140 18.21 -1.80 -4.75
C ALA A 140 19.43 -2.62 -5.26
N ARG A 141 19.23 -3.45 -6.29
CA ARG A 141 20.33 -4.17 -6.98
C ARG A 141 21.08 -3.29 -7.98
N GLY A 142 20.64 -2.06 -8.19
CA GLY A 142 21.30 -1.07 -9.04
C GLY A 142 20.76 -0.94 -10.45
N LEU A 143 19.61 -1.57 -10.76
CA LEU A 143 18.91 -1.32 -12.03
C LEU A 143 18.32 0.08 -12.04
N THR A 144 18.27 0.72 -13.20
CA THR A 144 17.48 1.94 -13.41
C THR A 144 15.98 1.63 -13.38
N LEU A 145 15.16 2.66 -13.26
CA LEU A 145 13.71 2.47 -13.30
C LEU A 145 13.25 1.87 -14.63
N ASP A 146 13.79 2.36 -15.74
CA ASP A 146 13.42 1.89 -17.08
C ASP A 146 13.79 0.41 -17.28
N GLU A 147 15.00 0.00 -16.88
CA GLU A 147 15.43 -1.41 -16.93
C GLU A 147 14.51 -2.28 -16.05
N THR A 148 14.18 -1.80 -14.85
CA THR A 148 13.28 -2.49 -13.91
C THR A 148 11.87 -2.69 -14.50
N LEU A 149 11.30 -1.66 -15.11
CA LEU A 149 9.98 -1.74 -15.73
C LEU A 149 9.97 -2.63 -16.97
N ALA A 150 11.06 -2.60 -17.76
CA ALA A 150 11.24 -3.48 -18.91
C ALA A 150 11.33 -4.96 -18.49
N GLU A 151 12.08 -5.27 -17.44
CA GLU A 151 12.20 -6.63 -16.89
C GLU A 151 10.87 -7.16 -16.33
N LEU A 152 10.09 -6.29 -15.68
CA LEU A 152 8.78 -6.66 -15.12
C LEU A 152 7.73 -6.95 -16.20
N GLY A 153 7.80 -6.27 -17.34
CA GLY A 153 6.82 -6.38 -18.44
C GLY A 153 5.39 -5.99 -18.06
N GLN A 154 5.21 -5.41 -16.88
CA GLN A 154 3.90 -5.04 -16.31
C GLN A 154 4.00 -3.72 -15.54
N VAL A 155 2.85 -3.04 -15.41
CA VAL A 155 2.77 -1.80 -14.64
C VAL A 155 2.89 -2.07 -13.13
N ALA A 156 3.74 -1.32 -12.45
CA ALA A 156 3.79 -1.23 -11.00
C ALA A 156 3.12 0.08 -10.57
N GLU A 157 1.96 -0.03 -9.96
CA GLU A 157 1.11 1.13 -9.64
C GLU A 157 1.80 2.13 -8.72
N GLY A 158 2.59 1.65 -7.75
CA GLY A 158 3.30 2.50 -6.78
C GLY A 158 4.26 3.50 -7.43
N VAL A 159 4.85 3.15 -8.58
CA VAL A 159 5.72 4.06 -9.33
C VAL A 159 4.96 5.29 -9.83
N LYS A 160 3.74 5.06 -10.35
CA LYS A 160 2.91 6.15 -10.88
C LYS A 160 2.21 6.95 -9.79
N THR A 161 1.86 6.30 -8.68
CA THR A 161 1.09 6.93 -7.60
C THR A 161 1.96 7.70 -6.61
N ALA A 162 3.25 7.38 -6.49
CA ALA A 162 4.13 8.04 -5.52
C ALA A 162 4.16 9.57 -5.66
N PRO A 163 4.32 10.17 -6.86
CA PRO A 163 4.28 11.63 -7.00
C PRO A 163 2.94 12.24 -6.55
N THR A 164 1.82 11.65 -6.98
CA THR A 164 0.47 12.14 -6.62
C THR A 164 0.21 12.04 -5.11
N VAL A 165 0.66 10.96 -4.47
CA VAL A 165 0.55 10.81 -3.01
C VAL A 165 1.37 11.88 -2.29
N MET A 166 2.54 12.24 -2.79
CA MET A 166 3.33 13.33 -2.21
C MET A 166 2.71 14.72 -2.44
N GLU A 167 1.92 14.90 -3.51
CA GLU A 167 1.10 16.10 -3.69
C GLU A 167 -0.02 16.18 -2.67
N LEU A 168 -0.76 15.08 -2.47
CA LEU A 168 -1.80 14.99 -1.43
C LEU A 168 -1.22 15.19 -0.03
N ALA A 169 -0.09 14.58 0.29
CA ALA A 169 0.57 14.76 1.58
C ALA A 169 0.88 16.24 1.87
N ARG A 170 1.32 16.99 0.86
CA ARG A 170 1.53 18.45 0.97
C ARG A 170 0.24 19.23 1.12
N GLU A 171 -0.80 18.86 0.36
CA GLU A 171 -2.11 19.51 0.41
C GLU A 171 -2.76 19.38 1.79
N TYR A 172 -2.61 18.20 2.41
CA TYR A 172 -3.19 17.90 3.73
C TYR A 172 -2.22 18.12 4.90
N ASP A 173 -1.03 18.70 4.65
CA ASP A 173 0.04 18.95 5.64
C ASP A 173 0.42 17.69 6.44
N VAL A 174 0.57 16.56 5.74
CA VAL A 174 0.92 15.27 6.33
C VAL A 174 2.36 14.91 6.01
N VAL A 175 3.14 14.59 7.03
CA VAL A 175 4.53 14.13 6.89
C VAL A 175 4.55 12.64 6.58
N MET A 176 5.17 12.26 5.46
CA MET A 176 5.28 10.87 4.97
C MET A 176 6.73 10.53 4.57
N PRO A 177 7.63 10.32 5.54
CA PRO A 177 9.05 10.13 5.26
C PRO A 177 9.36 8.95 4.35
N ILE A 178 8.69 7.79 4.53
CA ILE A 178 8.91 6.60 3.71
C ILE A 178 8.44 6.85 2.28
N ALA A 179 7.22 7.41 2.11
CA ALA A 179 6.69 7.71 0.80
C ALA A 179 7.55 8.75 0.06
N ALA A 180 8.09 9.75 0.76
CA ALA A 180 8.97 10.75 0.20
C ALA A 180 10.30 10.16 -0.30
N GLU A 181 10.90 9.24 0.45
CA GLU A 181 12.12 8.56 0.01
C GLU A 181 11.85 7.62 -1.19
N VAL A 182 10.72 6.93 -1.20
CA VAL A 182 10.32 6.10 -2.36
C VAL A 182 10.14 6.98 -3.59
N GLU A 183 9.43 8.10 -3.47
CA GLU A 183 9.22 9.04 -4.57
C GLU A 183 10.56 9.58 -5.11
N ALA A 184 11.49 9.94 -4.22
CA ALA A 184 12.81 10.42 -4.63
C ALA A 184 13.64 9.34 -5.35
N VAL A 185 13.51 8.06 -4.97
CA VAL A 185 14.18 6.94 -5.65
C VAL A 185 13.55 6.68 -7.00
N VAL A 186 12.23 6.63 -7.07
CA VAL A 186 11.50 6.41 -8.34
C VAL A 186 11.75 7.53 -9.34
N ALA A 187 11.92 8.78 -8.86
CA ALA A 187 12.32 9.93 -9.68
C ALA A 187 13.83 10.01 -9.96
N GLU A 188 14.59 8.96 -9.62
CA GLU A 188 16.04 8.85 -9.82
C GLU A 188 16.87 9.99 -9.19
N ARG A 189 16.30 10.69 -8.19
CA ARG A 189 17.01 11.72 -7.42
C ARG A 189 17.85 11.17 -6.27
N ARG A 190 17.61 9.91 -5.89
CA ARG A 190 18.32 9.18 -4.84
C ARG A 190 18.47 7.70 -5.20
N SER A 191 19.55 7.10 -4.72
CA SER A 191 19.65 5.65 -4.68
C SER A 191 18.89 5.06 -3.48
N PRO A 192 18.45 3.78 -3.55
CA PRO A 192 17.84 3.09 -2.41
C PRO A 192 18.70 3.10 -1.13
N ALA A 193 20.03 3.01 -1.27
CA ALA A 193 20.94 3.06 -0.14
C ALA A 193 21.00 4.45 0.51
N GLU A 194 20.85 5.53 -0.25
CA GLU A 194 20.76 6.89 0.28
C GLU A 194 19.44 7.13 0.99
N ALA A 195 18.32 6.67 0.38
CA ALA A 195 16.99 6.71 0.98
C ALA A 195 16.99 6.00 2.35
N TYR A 196 17.52 4.79 2.43
CA TYR A 196 17.64 4.05 3.68
C TYR A 196 18.48 4.80 4.74
N ARG A 197 19.62 5.41 4.35
CA ARG A 197 20.40 6.25 5.27
C ARG A 197 19.65 7.50 5.70
N GLY A 198 18.83 8.08 4.83
CA GLY A 198 17.95 9.22 5.13
C GLY A 198 16.96 8.88 6.25
N LEU A 199 16.22 7.79 6.11
CA LEU A 199 15.26 7.33 7.11
C LEU A 199 15.89 7.04 8.48
N ARG A 200 17.12 6.52 8.51
CA ARG A 200 17.85 6.29 9.77
C ARG A 200 18.24 7.56 10.54
N ARG A 201 18.25 8.70 9.89
CA ARG A 201 18.60 9.99 10.50
C ARG A 201 17.39 10.72 11.06
N VAL A 202 16.17 10.27 10.75
CA VAL A 202 14.97 10.82 11.34
C VAL A 202 15.01 10.57 12.84
N ALA A 203 14.89 11.64 13.62
CA ALA A 203 14.93 11.54 15.09
C ALA A 203 13.75 10.68 15.58
N ALA A 204 14.02 9.78 16.52
CA ALA A 204 12.97 9.04 17.19
C ALA A 204 12.26 9.97 18.17
N GLY A 205 10.94 10.17 17.95
CA GLY A 205 10.05 10.84 18.87
C GLY A 205 9.23 9.83 19.70
N HIS A 206 8.10 10.27 20.20
CA HIS A 206 7.13 9.35 20.82
C HIS A 206 6.58 8.40 19.74
N GLU A 207 6.29 7.14 20.10
CA GLU A 207 5.83 6.14 19.11
C GLU A 207 4.56 6.58 18.37
N GLN A 208 3.68 7.30 19.08
CA GLN A 208 2.45 7.87 18.53
C GLN A 208 2.68 9.24 17.86
N ASP A 209 3.76 9.93 18.22
CA ASP A 209 4.17 11.17 17.54
C ASP A 209 4.83 10.78 16.23
N ILE A 210 4.08 10.91 15.23
CA ILE A 210 4.46 10.42 13.94
C ILE A 210 5.15 11.55 13.18
N VAL A 211 6.42 11.62 13.32
CA VAL A 211 7.30 12.40 12.46
C VAL A 211 7.87 11.48 11.38
#